data_fd6a94ec51a82bf6853eba33cdd35f83
#
_entry.id   fd6a94ec51a82bf6853eba33cdd35f83
#
_cell.length_a   1.000
_cell.length_b   1.000
_cell.length_c   1.000
_cell.angle_alpha   90.00
_cell.angle_beta   90.00
_cell.angle_gamma   90.00
#
_symmetry.space_group_name_H-M   'P 1'
#
loop_
_entity.id
_entity.type
_entity.pdbx_description
1 polymer ?
#
loop_
_entity_poly.entity_id
_entity_poly.type
_entity_poly.pdbx_seq_one_letter_code
_entity_poly.pdbx_strand_id
1 'polypeptide(L)'
;MYQIIIVDDDVNFIEFMKRIIVKCLANMEDVIFEEFFSGEEFINQLDDISNCDLLILDMQMKKMDGHTTAKMFRKKFPHSVLVFCSGVSRPTDESFKVTPFRYLLKDYTEKVMGMEMNAIIAQMKLVAKSPIIMGRNHDNYISLYPNDIMYIENSKAGSIIHICKDRIVDFNYQVNTR
;
A
#
# COMPACT_ATOMS: atom_id res chain seq x y z
N MET A 1 15.37 1.72 -0.04
CA MET A 1 14.87 1.13 -1.30
C MET A 1 13.37 1.01 -1.17
N TYR A 2 12.59 1.58 -2.11
CA TYR A 2 11.13 1.52 -2.14
C TYR A 2 10.68 0.64 -3.28
N GLN A 3 9.60 -0.12 -3.08
CA GLN A 3 8.99 -0.93 -4.12
C GLN A 3 7.67 -0.29 -4.55
N ILE A 4 7.61 0.10 -5.82
CA ILE A 4 6.45 0.74 -6.44
C ILE A 4 5.91 -0.18 -7.52
N ILE A 5 4.65 -0.51 -7.40
CA ILE A 5 3.94 -1.36 -8.36
C ILE A 5 2.98 -0.50 -9.17
N ILE A 6 2.98 -0.66 -10.48
CA ILE A 6 2.05 0.00 -11.40
C ILE A 6 1.29 -1.07 -12.17
N VAL A 7 -0.03 -1.02 -12.10
CA VAL A 7 -0.92 -1.96 -12.79
C VAL A 7 -1.84 -1.17 -13.71
N ASP A 8 -1.61 -1.28 -15.02
CA ASP A 8 -2.34 -0.54 -16.05
C ASP A 8 -2.20 -1.25 -17.40
N ASP A 9 -3.24 -1.34 -18.21
CA ASP A 9 -3.15 -1.95 -19.55
C ASP A 9 -2.60 -0.98 -20.61
N ASP A 10 -2.37 0.30 -20.26
CA ASP A 10 -1.72 1.29 -21.10
C ASP A 10 -0.24 1.45 -20.73
N VAL A 11 0.63 0.82 -21.53
CA VAL A 11 2.10 0.90 -21.38
C VAL A 11 2.61 2.35 -21.41
N ASN A 12 2.00 3.22 -22.22
CA ASN A 12 2.43 4.62 -22.31
C ASN A 12 2.14 5.36 -21.00
N PHE A 13 1.03 5.04 -20.35
CA PHE A 13 0.69 5.61 -19.05
C PHE A 13 1.63 5.09 -17.95
N ILE A 14 1.99 3.81 -17.96
CA ILE A 14 3.01 3.26 -17.05
C ILE A 14 4.32 4.04 -17.17
N GLU A 15 4.84 4.20 -18.39
CA GLU A 15 6.08 4.93 -18.65
C GLU A 15 5.98 6.43 -18.27
N PHE A 16 4.82 7.04 -18.51
CA PHE A 16 4.55 8.40 -18.05
C PHE A 16 4.63 8.51 -16.53
N MET A 17 3.98 7.58 -15.78
CA MET A 17 3.98 7.58 -14.33
C MET A 17 5.38 7.34 -13.75
N LYS A 18 6.14 6.40 -14.29
CA LYS A 18 7.54 6.16 -13.89
C LYS A 18 8.37 7.41 -14.02
N ARG A 19 8.24 8.12 -15.17
CA ARG A 19 8.96 9.37 -15.41
C ARG A 19 8.59 10.47 -14.39
N ILE A 20 7.29 10.60 -14.05
CA ILE A 20 6.83 11.55 -13.04
C ILE A 20 7.38 11.19 -11.65
N ILE A 21 7.31 9.93 -11.28
CA ILE A 21 7.80 9.43 -9.97
C ILE A 21 9.30 9.71 -9.84
N VAL A 22 10.10 9.36 -10.86
CA VAL A 22 11.55 9.59 -10.85
C VAL A 22 11.87 11.08 -10.72
N LYS A 23 11.13 11.95 -11.43
CA LYS A 23 11.30 13.40 -11.30
C LYS A 23 10.99 13.91 -9.89
N CYS A 24 9.96 13.36 -9.23
CA CYS A 24 9.53 13.77 -7.89
C CYS A 24 10.40 13.20 -6.77
N LEU A 25 11.05 12.07 -6.99
CA LEU A 25 11.98 11.47 -6.01
C LEU A 25 13.31 12.26 -5.88
N ALA A 26 13.60 13.15 -6.83
CA ALA A 26 14.72 14.10 -6.89
C ALA A 26 15.92 13.70 -6.02
N ASN A 27 16.85 12.96 -6.57
CA ASN A 27 18.11 12.53 -5.93
C ASN A 27 17.94 11.44 -4.88
N MET A 28 18.16 10.23 -5.25
CA MET A 28 18.79 9.27 -4.41
C MET A 28 18.07 8.13 -3.82
N GLU A 29 16.84 7.89 -4.04
CA GLU A 29 16.29 6.72 -3.39
C GLU A 29 16.25 5.58 -4.39
N ASP A 30 16.86 4.46 -4.02
CA ASP A 30 16.71 3.23 -4.78
C ASP A 30 15.23 2.87 -4.83
N VAL A 31 14.67 2.90 -6.02
CA VAL A 31 13.30 2.51 -6.30
C VAL A 31 13.31 1.33 -7.25
N ILE A 32 12.55 0.31 -6.89
CA ILE A 32 12.25 -0.80 -7.79
C ILE A 32 10.85 -0.59 -8.32
N PHE A 33 10.69 -0.65 -9.64
CA PHE A 33 9.39 -0.68 -10.30
C PHE A 33 9.06 -2.11 -10.70
N GLU A 34 7.84 -2.52 -10.38
CA GLU A 34 7.21 -3.71 -10.95
C GLU A 34 5.97 -3.28 -11.74
N GLU A 35 5.80 -3.85 -12.91
CA GLU A 35 4.78 -3.45 -13.86
C GLU A 35 3.92 -4.66 -14.22
N PHE A 36 2.62 -4.46 -14.22
CA PHE A 36 1.64 -5.46 -14.62
C PHE A 36 0.65 -4.83 -15.58
N PHE A 37 0.28 -5.59 -16.60
CA PHE A 37 -0.56 -5.09 -17.68
C PHE A 37 -2.02 -5.52 -17.55
N SER A 38 -2.37 -6.18 -16.44
CA SER A 38 -3.74 -6.53 -16.09
C SER A 38 -3.87 -6.85 -14.60
N GLY A 39 -5.11 -6.73 -14.09
CA GLY A 39 -5.41 -7.12 -12.71
C GLY A 39 -5.16 -8.60 -12.46
N GLU A 40 -5.47 -9.47 -13.42
CA GLU A 40 -5.24 -10.92 -13.30
C GLU A 40 -3.75 -11.26 -13.20
N GLU A 41 -2.93 -10.64 -14.05
CA GLU A 41 -1.48 -10.86 -14.02
C GLU A 41 -0.91 -10.48 -12.65
N PHE A 42 -1.28 -9.30 -12.15
CA PHE A 42 -0.87 -8.83 -10.84
C PHE A 42 -1.32 -9.76 -9.71
N ILE A 43 -2.59 -10.18 -9.71
CA ILE A 43 -3.13 -11.04 -8.66
C ILE A 43 -2.51 -12.43 -8.69
N ASN A 44 -2.21 -12.98 -9.86
CA ASN A 44 -1.54 -14.28 -9.99
C ASN A 44 -0.12 -14.27 -9.41
N GLN A 45 0.55 -13.12 -9.41
CA GLN A 45 1.89 -12.96 -8.85
C GLN A 45 1.89 -12.33 -7.44
N LEU A 46 0.71 -11.95 -6.93
CA LEU A 46 0.59 -11.23 -5.67
C LEU A 46 1.25 -11.98 -4.50
N ASP A 47 1.15 -13.30 -4.45
CA ASP A 47 1.72 -14.10 -3.37
C ASP A 47 3.25 -14.11 -3.36
N ASP A 48 3.87 -13.92 -4.50
CA ASP A 48 5.33 -13.87 -4.66
C ASP A 48 5.93 -12.49 -4.32
N ILE A 49 5.11 -11.45 -4.30
CA ILE A 49 5.52 -10.09 -3.96
C ILE A 49 5.76 -9.99 -2.45
N SER A 50 6.99 -9.69 -2.05
CA SER A 50 7.38 -9.61 -0.64
C SER A 50 7.07 -8.27 0.01
N ASN A 51 7.10 -7.17 -0.75
CA ASN A 51 6.86 -5.81 -0.30
C ASN A 51 6.13 -4.99 -1.37
N CYS A 52 5.39 -3.97 -0.94
CA CYS A 52 4.83 -2.95 -1.80
C CYS A 52 4.63 -1.68 -0.98
N ASP A 53 5.38 -0.63 -1.27
CA ASP A 53 5.25 0.66 -0.58
C ASP A 53 4.16 1.52 -1.23
N LEU A 54 4.03 1.44 -2.55
CA LEU A 54 3.03 2.17 -3.33
C LEU A 54 2.48 1.28 -4.45
N LEU A 55 1.16 1.16 -4.52
CA LEU A 55 0.44 0.62 -5.66
C LEU A 55 -0.29 1.73 -6.41
N ILE A 56 0.01 1.88 -7.69
CA ILE A 56 -0.73 2.70 -8.64
C ILE A 56 -1.54 1.76 -9.52
N LEU A 57 -2.85 1.90 -9.52
CA LEU A 57 -3.77 0.93 -10.07
C LEU A 57 -4.80 1.59 -10.97
N ASP A 58 -4.85 1.16 -12.22
CA ASP A 58 -5.93 1.56 -13.13
C ASP A 58 -7.26 0.98 -12.67
N MET A 59 -8.29 1.82 -12.74
CA MET A 59 -9.66 1.41 -12.45
C MET A 59 -10.32 0.65 -13.59
N GLN A 60 -9.89 0.92 -14.83
CA GLN A 60 -10.57 0.45 -16.04
C GLN A 60 -9.69 -0.53 -16.84
N MET A 61 -9.52 -1.71 -16.30
CA MET A 61 -8.84 -2.79 -17.02
C MET A 61 -9.84 -3.81 -17.56
N LYS A 62 -9.45 -4.49 -18.63
CA LYS A 62 -10.22 -5.61 -19.19
C LYS A 62 -10.26 -6.76 -18.18
N LYS A 63 -11.38 -7.51 -18.15
CA LYS A 63 -11.62 -8.69 -17.29
C LYS A 63 -11.71 -8.37 -15.79
N MET A 64 -10.58 -8.14 -15.09
CA MET A 64 -10.58 -7.79 -13.67
C MET A 64 -10.38 -6.29 -13.52
N ASP A 65 -11.36 -5.61 -12.95
CA ASP A 65 -11.31 -4.17 -12.71
C ASP A 65 -10.38 -3.82 -11.52
N GLY A 66 -9.97 -2.55 -11.46
CA GLY A 66 -9.08 -2.07 -10.40
C GLY A 66 -9.67 -2.21 -9.01
N HIS A 67 -10.99 -2.17 -8.88
CA HIS A 67 -11.64 -2.28 -7.57
C HIS A 67 -11.52 -3.71 -6.99
N THR A 68 -11.78 -4.71 -7.81
CA THR A 68 -11.61 -6.13 -7.45
C THR A 68 -10.15 -6.42 -7.12
N THR A 69 -9.24 -5.93 -7.96
CA THR A 69 -7.79 -6.03 -7.76
C THR A 69 -7.36 -5.41 -6.43
N ALA A 70 -7.83 -4.21 -6.12
CA ALA A 70 -7.52 -3.51 -4.87
C ALA A 70 -8.02 -4.24 -3.63
N LYS A 71 -9.20 -4.87 -3.68
CA LYS A 71 -9.72 -5.69 -2.57
C LYS A 71 -8.81 -6.87 -2.25
N MET A 72 -8.27 -7.53 -3.27
CA MET A 72 -7.34 -8.64 -3.08
C MET A 72 -5.99 -8.15 -2.57
N PHE A 73 -5.46 -7.06 -3.15
CA PHE A 73 -4.24 -6.41 -2.71
C PHE A 73 -4.28 -6.03 -1.23
N ARG A 74 -5.37 -5.43 -0.75
CA ARG A 74 -5.52 -5.00 0.65
C ARG A 74 -5.48 -6.14 1.67
N LYS A 75 -5.80 -7.37 1.27
CA LYS A 75 -5.67 -8.53 2.16
C LYS A 75 -4.21 -8.84 2.49
N LYS A 76 -3.30 -8.65 1.53
CA LYS A 76 -1.87 -8.89 1.71
C LYS A 76 -1.12 -7.65 2.19
N PHE A 77 -1.44 -6.50 1.63
CA PHE A 77 -0.77 -5.23 1.90
C PHE A 77 -1.75 -4.18 2.47
N PRO A 78 -2.20 -4.34 3.73
CA PRO A 78 -3.23 -3.47 4.31
C PRO A 78 -2.77 -2.01 4.48
N HIS A 79 -1.47 -1.77 4.66
CA HIS A 79 -0.91 -0.45 4.97
C HIS A 79 -0.24 0.25 3.79
N SER A 80 0.02 -0.45 2.69
CA SER A 80 0.63 0.14 1.51
C SER A 80 -0.17 1.33 0.98
N VAL A 81 0.51 2.33 0.45
CA VAL A 81 -0.17 3.45 -0.20
C VAL A 81 -0.82 2.94 -1.48
N LEU A 82 -2.12 3.15 -1.61
CA LEU A 82 -2.91 2.79 -2.79
C LEU A 82 -3.37 4.06 -3.49
N VAL A 83 -3.14 4.14 -4.77
CA VAL A 83 -3.59 5.23 -5.63
C VAL A 83 -4.34 4.64 -6.81
N PHE A 84 -5.55 5.10 -7.02
CA PHE A 84 -6.29 4.79 -8.23
C PHE A 84 -6.00 5.80 -9.33
N CYS A 85 -5.91 5.30 -10.57
CA CYS A 85 -5.90 6.11 -11.78
C CYS A 85 -7.13 5.78 -12.63
N SER A 86 -7.73 6.77 -13.28
CA SER A 86 -8.88 6.55 -14.15
C SER A 86 -8.92 7.55 -15.28
N GLY A 87 -9.29 7.09 -16.49
CA GLY A 87 -9.50 7.96 -17.67
C GLY A 87 -10.84 8.67 -17.68
N VAL A 88 -11.87 8.11 -17.04
CA VAL A 88 -13.26 8.59 -17.21
C VAL A 88 -14.09 8.54 -15.92
N SER A 89 -13.76 7.68 -14.97
CA SER A 89 -14.64 7.37 -13.86
C SER A 89 -14.35 8.22 -12.63
N ARG A 90 -15.41 8.75 -12.02
CA ARG A 90 -15.34 9.32 -10.67
C ARG A 90 -15.25 8.20 -9.64
N PRO A 91 -14.66 8.45 -8.46
CA PRO A 91 -14.71 7.52 -7.33
C PRO A 91 -16.16 7.10 -7.04
N THR A 92 -16.35 5.82 -6.76
CA THR A 92 -17.63 5.28 -6.27
C THR A 92 -17.49 4.98 -4.78
N ASP A 93 -18.63 4.79 -4.09
CA ASP A 93 -18.62 4.40 -2.68
C ASP A 93 -17.79 3.13 -2.43
N GLU A 94 -17.80 2.21 -3.39
CA GLU A 94 -16.99 0.99 -3.35
C GLU A 94 -15.48 1.29 -3.38
N SER A 95 -15.05 2.32 -4.15
CA SER A 95 -13.63 2.71 -4.23
C SER A 95 -13.08 3.16 -2.88
N PHE A 96 -13.90 3.73 -2.02
CA PHE A 96 -13.46 4.18 -0.70
C PHE A 96 -13.29 3.03 0.31
N LYS A 97 -13.95 1.89 0.11
CA LYS A 97 -13.85 0.72 1.02
C LYS A 97 -12.45 0.12 1.11
N VAL A 98 -11.62 0.33 0.10
CA VAL A 98 -10.22 -0.11 0.07
C VAL A 98 -9.24 0.98 0.52
N THR A 99 -9.76 2.08 1.06
CA THR A 99 -8.99 3.20 1.63
C THR A 99 -7.84 3.67 0.72
N PRO A 100 -8.14 4.13 -0.51
CA PRO A 100 -7.10 4.71 -1.36
C PRO A 100 -6.62 6.04 -0.78
N PHE A 101 -5.35 6.33 -0.91
CA PHE A 101 -4.80 7.62 -0.51
C PHE A 101 -5.18 8.72 -1.50
N ARG A 102 -5.21 8.41 -2.80
CA ARG A 102 -5.57 9.35 -3.88
C ARG A 102 -6.33 8.64 -4.98
N TYR A 103 -7.07 9.47 -5.72
CA TYR A 103 -7.71 9.12 -6.96
C TYR A 103 -7.26 10.13 -8.02
N LEU A 104 -6.52 9.69 -9.02
CA LEU A 104 -5.94 10.53 -10.06
C LEU A 104 -6.72 10.36 -11.36
N LEU A 105 -6.84 11.44 -12.13
CA LEU A 105 -7.35 11.38 -13.48
C LEU A 105 -6.18 11.26 -14.46
N LYS A 106 -6.28 10.34 -15.44
CA LYS A 106 -5.23 10.12 -16.43
C LYS A 106 -5.02 11.32 -17.37
N ASP A 107 -5.99 12.22 -17.48
CA ASP A 107 -5.95 13.44 -18.27
C ASP A 107 -5.31 14.64 -17.54
N TYR A 108 -4.85 14.45 -16.31
CA TYR A 108 -4.11 15.49 -15.61
C TYR A 108 -2.88 15.93 -16.39
N THR A 109 -2.66 17.25 -16.44
CA THR A 109 -1.41 17.78 -17.01
C THR A 109 -0.21 17.27 -16.20
N GLU A 110 0.96 17.20 -16.83
CA GLU A 110 2.19 16.76 -16.16
C GLU A 110 2.47 17.56 -14.88
N LYS A 111 2.16 18.87 -14.88
CA LYS A 111 2.30 19.73 -13.70
C LYS A 111 1.41 19.29 -12.55
N VAL A 112 0.12 19.03 -12.82
CA VAL A 112 -0.84 18.61 -11.81
C VAL A 112 -0.48 17.22 -11.31
N MET A 113 -0.16 16.29 -12.22
CA MET A 113 0.27 14.94 -11.86
C MET A 113 1.52 14.96 -10.96
N GLY A 114 2.49 15.82 -11.25
CA GLY A 114 3.68 15.99 -10.42
C GLY A 114 3.37 16.55 -9.03
N MET A 115 2.42 17.47 -8.89
CA MET A 115 1.99 18.00 -7.59
C MET A 115 1.34 16.89 -6.75
N GLU A 116 0.43 16.11 -7.32
CA GLU A 116 -0.21 14.99 -6.65
C GLU A 116 0.82 13.91 -6.27
N MET A 117 1.76 13.61 -7.18
CA MET A 117 2.79 12.61 -6.95
C MET A 117 3.72 12.99 -5.80
N ASN A 118 4.06 14.26 -5.61
CA ASN A 118 4.84 14.71 -4.45
C ASN A 118 4.12 14.39 -3.13
N ALA A 119 2.79 14.59 -3.05
CA ALA A 119 2.01 14.24 -1.87
C ALA A 119 1.95 12.72 -1.65
N ILE A 120 1.83 11.94 -2.74
CA ILE A 120 1.81 10.47 -2.70
C ILE A 120 3.15 9.94 -2.19
N ILE A 121 4.26 10.44 -2.71
CA ILE A 121 5.61 10.05 -2.29
C ILE A 121 5.87 10.43 -0.83
N ALA A 122 5.41 11.60 -0.39
CA ALA A 122 5.52 12.00 1.01
C ALA A 122 4.77 11.02 1.93
N GLN A 123 3.57 10.61 1.54
CA GLN A 123 2.79 9.62 2.27
C GLN A 123 3.45 8.24 2.27
N MET A 124 3.95 7.78 1.11
CA MET A 124 4.69 6.52 1.00
C MET A 124 5.88 6.48 1.95
N LYS A 125 6.68 7.56 1.98
CA LYS A 125 7.83 7.68 2.89
C LYS A 125 7.43 7.69 4.36
N LEU A 126 6.31 8.31 4.69
CA LEU A 126 5.77 8.33 6.04
C LEU A 126 5.37 6.93 6.49
N VAL A 127 4.64 6.19 5.64
CA VAL A 127 4.20 4.82 5.93
C VAL A 127 5.40 3.88 6.07
N ALA A 128 6.35 3.94 5.13
CA ALA A 128 7.54 3.09 5.14
C ALA A 128 8.46 3.33 6.36
N LYS A 129 8.44 4.54 6.93
CA LYS A 129 9.18 4.89 8.16
C LYS A 129 8.40 4.60 9.44
N SER A 130 7.14 4.18 9.34
CA SER A 130 6.36 3.87 10.54
C SER A 130 7.01 2.74 11.33
N PRO A 131 7.20 2.89 12.63
CA PRO A 131 7.82 1.84 13.45
C PRO A 131 6.96 0.58 13.39
N ILE A 132 7.61 -0.55 13.16
CA ILE A 132 6.96 -1.86 13.24
C ILE A 132 7.22 -2.41 14.64
N ILE A 133 6.14 -2.76 15.35
CA ILE A 133 6.25 -3.43 16.63
C ILE A 133 6.32 -4.93 16.37
N MET A 134 7.44 -5.55 16.73
CA MET A 134 7.61 -6.99 16.62
C MET A 134 7.03 -7.67 17.85
N GLY A 135 5.97 -8.42 17.66
CA GLY A 135 5.34 -9.24 18.68
C GLY A 135 5.66 -10.72 18.50
N ARG A 136 5.60 -11.49 19.58
CA ARG A 136 5.68 -12.96 19.54
C ARG A 136 4.37 -13.54 20.02
N ASN A 137 3.72 -14.35 19.18
CA ASN A 137 2.55 -15.13 19.55
C ASN A 137 2.93 -16.60 19.52
N HIS A 138 3.03 -17.23 20.71
CA HIS A 138 3.53 -18.59 20.88
C HIS A 138 4.86 -18.77 20.15
N ASP A 139 4.88 -19.43 19.00
CA ASP A 139 6.10 -19.72 18.22
C ASP A 139 6.29 -18.81 17.00
N ASN A 140 5.37 -17.87 16.75
CA ASN A 140 5.41 -17.00 15.57
C ASN A 140 5.75 -15.55 15.93
N TYR A 141 6.61 -14.92 15.12
CA TYR A 141 6.82 -13.48 15.15
C TYR A 141 5.77 -12.79 14.28
N ILE A 142 5.19 -11.72 14.81
CA ILE A 142 4.19 -10.92 14.11
C ILE A 142 4.64 -9.48 14.10
N SER A 143 4.55 -8.85 12.94
CA SER A 143 4.80 -7.42 12.77
C SER A 143 3.47 -6.66 12.87
N LEU A 144 3.41 -5.69 13.77
CA LEU A 144 2.25 -4.84 13.99
C LEU A 144 2.60 -3.40 13.63
N TYR A 145 1.73 -2.76 12.87
CA TYR A 145 1.80 -1.33 12.67
C TYR A 145 1.06 -0.60 13.80
N PRO A 146 1.51 0.60 14.20
CA PRO A 146 0.85 1.37 15.26
C PRO A 146 -0.65 1.57 15.03
N ASN A 147 -1.06 1.72 13.77
CA ASN A 147 -2.46 1.88 13.39
C ASN A 147 -3.32 0.62 13.54
N ASP A 148 -2.72 -0.55 13.70
CA ASP A 148 -3.44 -1.79 13.99
C ASP A 148 -3.74 -1.94 15.48
N ILE A 149 -3.07 -1.16 16.34
CA ILE A 149 -3.15 -1.29 17.79
C ILE A 149 -4.30 -0.43 18.30
N MET A 150 -5.24 -1.06 19.00
CA MET A 150 -6.31 -0.35 19.73
C MET A 150 -5.80 0.19 21.07
N TYR A 151 -5.24 -0.69 21.86
CA TYR A 151 -4.63 -0.34 23.15
C TYR A 151 -3.68 -1.45 23.62
N ILE A 152 -2.86 -1.11 24.57
CA ILE A 152 -1.92 -2.03 25.23
C ILE A 152 -2.27 -2.07 26.70
N GLU A 153 -2.47 -3.26 27.25
CA GLU A 153 -2.65 -3.45 28.68
C GLU A 153 -1.47 -4.17 29.30
N ASN A 154 -1.21 -3.89 30.57
CA ASN A 154 -0.17 -4.58 31.32
C ASN A 154 -0.73 -5.85 31.96
N SER A 155 0.03 -6.93 31.91
CA SER A 155 -0.31 -8.21 32.55
C SER A 155 0.86 -8.72 33.38
N LYS A 156 0.61 -9.71 34.25
CA LYS A 156 1.69 -10.34 35.06
C LYS A 156 2.76 -11.02 34.20
N ALA A 157 2.43 -11.39 32.95
CA ALA A 157 3.31 -12.08 32.02
C ALA A 157 3.94 -11.14 30.96
N GLY A 158 3.66 -9.83 31.01
CA GLY A 158 4.12 -8.87 30.02
C GLY A 158 2.98 -7.96 29.57
N SER A 159 3.04 -7.46 28.34
CA SER A 159 1.99 -6.61 27.78
C SER A 159 1.13 -7.36 26.79
N ILE A 160 -0.18 -7.14 26.87
CA ILE A 160 -1.17 -7.67 25.92
C ILE A 160 -1.50 -6.53 24.93
N ILE A 161 -1.39 -6.81 23.64
CA ILE A 161 -1.70 -5.83 22.58
C ILE A 161 -3.04 -6.22 21.94
N HIS A 162 -4.00 -5.30 22.03
CA HIS A 162 -5.30 -5.45 21.38
C HIS A 162 -5.29 -4.76 20.02
N ILE A 163 -5.70 -5.48 18.98
CA ILE A 163 -5.65 -4.99 17.59
C ILE A 163 -7.03 -4.78 16.97
N CYS A 164 -7.13 -3.85 16.04
CA CYS A 164 -8.39 -3.40 15.41
C CYS A 164 -9.02 -4.37 14.40
N LYS A 165 -8.56 -5.58 14.24
CA LYS A 165 -9.16 -6.54 13.29
C LYS A 165 -9.83 -7.66 14.06
N ASP A 166 -10.93 -8.20 13.51
CA ASP A 166 -11.76 -9.31 14.01
C ASP A 166 -11.02 -10.61 14.43
N ARG A 167 -9.77 -10.49 14.75
CA ARG A 167 -8.93 -11.52 15.31
C ARG A 167 -8.46 -11.05 16.68
N ILE A 168 -9.11 -11.60 17.70
CA ILE A 168 -8.54 -11.61 19.04
C ILE A 168 -7.27 -12.46 18.94
N VAL A 169 -6.13 -11.81 18.91
CA VAL A 169 -4.85 -12.50 19.02
C VAL A 169 -4.31 -12.13 20.38
N ASP A 170 -4.39 -13.08 21.31
CA ASP A 170 -3.76 -12.96 22.63
C ASP A 170 -2.24 -12.90 22.44
N PHE A 171 -1.67 -11.74 22.62
CA PHE A 171 -0.22 -11.54 22.58
C PHE A 171 0.33 -11.45 23.98
N ASN A 172 1.04 -12.46 24.43
CA ASN A 172 1.93 -12.34 25.58
C ASN A 172 3.26 -11.71 25.11
N TYR A 173 3.40 -10.41 25.31
CA TYR A 173 4.57 -9.65 24.90
C TYR A 173 5.42 -9.27 26.10
N GLN A 174 6.67 -9.71 26.15
CA GLN A 174 7.66 -9.16 27.07
C GLN A 174 8.42 -8.02 26.38
N VAL A 175 8.19 -6.79 26.82
CA VAL A 175 9.07 -5.68 26.47
C VAL A 175 10.31 -5.80 27.32
N ASN A 176 11.42 -6.24 26.76
CA ASN A 176 12.71 -6.09 27.39
C ASN A 176 13.13 -4.62 27.29
N THR A 177 12.83 -3.83 28.31
CA THR A 177 13.48 -2.53 28.52
C THR A 177 14.91 -2.79 28.98
N ARG A 178 15.87 -2.53 28.11
CA ARG A 178 17.26 -2.22 28.52
C ARG A 178 17.46 -0.72 28.55
#